data_750c344b9b87ef0d14dbb41337670148
#
_entry.id   750c344b9b87ef0d14dbb41337670148
#
_cell.length_a   1.000
_cell.length_b   1.000
_cell.length_c   1.000
_cell.angle_alpha   90.00
_cell.angle_beta   90.00
_cell.angle_gamma   90.00
#
_symmetry.space_group_name_H-M   'P 1'
#
loop_
_entity.id
_entity.type
_entity.pdbx_description
1 polymer ?
#
loop_
_entity_poly.entity_id
_entity_poly.type
_entity_poly.pdbx_seq_one_letter_code
_entity_poly.pdbx_strand_id
1 'polypeptide(L)'
;MNVVASVLAALVLGAWRPFEPSRDWAVQDCRLVIGTQAPVQRRGTHSCGSPAFVLTDWLRHATARHGTLPAGTVVTTGTWAGAPAAAPGDAVHLEFAGLGHAAAHF
;
A
#
# COMPACT_ATOMS: atom_id res chain seq x y z
N MET A 1 -10.06 3.45 -0.02
CA MET A 1 -8.64 3.08 0.04
C MET A 1 -8.41 1.99 1.07
N ASN A 2 -7.32 1.30 0.98
CA ASN A 2 -6.95 0.29 1.97
C ASN A 2 -5.43 0.10 2.03
N VAL A 3 -5.00 -0.63 3.03
CA VAL A 3 -3.62 -1.09 3.17
C VAL A 3 -3.42 -2.29 2.26
N VAL A 4 -2.31 -2.32 1.53
CA VAL A 4 -1.99 -3.38 0.57
C VAL A 4 -0.59 -3.92 0.84
N ALA A 5 -0.49 -5.22 0.97
CA ALA A 5 0.77 -5.93 0.90
C ALA A 5 0.90 -6.57 -0.49
N SER A 6 1.90 -6.16 -1.24
CA SER A 6 2.21 -6.76 -2.54
C SER A 6 3.27 -7.85 -2.34
N VAL A 7 2.92 -9.07 -2.67
CA VAL A 7 3.75 -10.24 -2.43
C VAL A 7 3.83 -11.09 -3.69
N LEU A 8 5.03 -11.19 -4.29
CA LEU A 8 5.23 -11.93 -5.54
C LEU A 8 4.23 -11.47 -6.62
N ALA A 9 3.35 -12.38 -7.04
CA ALA A 9 2.31 -12.11 -8.05
C ALA A 9 0.92 -11.85 -7.43
N ALA A 10 0.82 -11.58 -6.14
CA ALA A 10 -0.44 -11.41 -5.43
C ALA A 10 -0.48 -10.10 -4.64
N LEU A 11 -1.68 -9.57 -4.45
CA LEU A 11 -1.97 -8.44 -3.59
C LEU A 11 -2.83 -8.92 -2.43
N VAL A 12 -2.43 -8.61 -1.20
CA VAL A 12 -3.23 -8.85 -0.01
C VAL A 12 -3.83 -7.51 0.41
N LEU A 13 -5.14 -7.42 0.35
CA LEU A 13 -5.88 -6.17 0.61
C LEU A 13 -6.44 -6.18 2.03
N GLY A 14 -6.18 -5.10 2.76
CA GLY A 14 -6.87 -4.84 4.03
C GLY A 14 -8.31 -4.36 3.82
N ALA A 15 -8.99 -3.99 4.89
CA ALA A 15 -10.35 -3.48 4.82
C ALA A 15 -10.42 -2.15 4.06
N TRP A 16 -11.44 -1.99 3.24
CA TRP A 16 -11.69 -0.76 2.49
C TRP A 16 -12.18 0.36 3.42
N ARG A 17 -11.72 1.55 3.16
CA ARG A 17 -12.11 2.77 3.87
C ARG A 17 -12.36 3.90 2.88
N PRO A 18 -13.19 4.89 3.23
CA PRO A 18 -13.33 6.10 2.43
C PRO A 18 -11.97 6.79 2.24
N PHE A 19 -11.78 7.39 1.07
CA PHE A 19 -10.61 8.22 0.81
C PHE A 19 -10.66 9.50 1.64
N GLU A 20 -9.57 9.84 2.29
CA GLU A 20 -9.43 11.05 3.12
C GLU A 20 -8.48 12.05 2.43
N PRO A 21 -8.98 13.02 1.65
CA PRO A 21 -8.12 13.96 0.92
C PRO A 21 -7.27 14.84 1.82
N SER A 22 -7.72 15.08 3.06
CA SER A 22 -7.03 15.94 4.04
C SER A 22 -5.99 15.21 4.89
N ARG A 23 -5.77 13.91 4.68
CA ARG A 23 -4.81 13.15 5.47
C ARG A 23 -3.39 13.63 5.19
N ASP A 24 -2.65 13.92 6.25
CA ASP A 24 -1.24 14.27 6.16
C ASP A 24 -0.39 13.00 6.08
N TRP A 25 0.04 12.67 4.88
CA TRP A 25 0.85 11.48 4.61
C TRP A 25 2.28 11.59 5.15
N ALA A 26 2.77 12.81 5.40
CA ALA A 26 4.11 13.02 5.95
C ALA A 26 4.25 12.52 7.39
N VAL A 27 3.14 12.40 8.12
CA VAL A 27 3.12 11.89 9.50
C VAL A 27 2.46 10.51 9.62
N GLN A 28 2.17 9.86 8.51
CA GLN A 28 1.58 8.52 8.52
C GLN A 28 2.62 7.48 8.94
N ASP A 29 2.33 6.77 10.01
CA ASP A 29 3.16 5.66 10.49
C ASP A 29 2.80 4.36 9.77
N CYS A 30 3.83 3.60 9.44
CA CYS A 30 3.75 2.27 8.87
C CYS A 30 4.65 1.33 9.68
N ARG A 31 4.12 0.18 10.06
CA ARG A 31 4.87 -0.88 10.76
C ARG A 31 4.74 -2.19 10.02
N LEU A 32 5.87 -2.79 9.68
CA LEU A 32 5.96 -4.06 8.99
C LEU A 32 6.70 -5.08 9.86
N VAL A 33 6.10 -6.24 10.05
CA VAL A 33 6.70 -7.37 10.75
C VAL A 33 6.74 -8.58 9.82
N ILE A 34 7.92 -9.14 9.63
CA ILE A 34 8.13 -10.34 8.80
C ILE A 34 8.73 -11.43 9.68
N GLY A 35 7.96 -12.50 9.92
CA GLY A 35 8.39 -13.63 10.73
C GLY A 35 8.92 -13.20 12.10
N THR A 36 10.15 -13.59 12.40
CA THR A 36 10.85 -13.24 13.65
C THR A 36 11.82 -12.08 13.47
N GLN A 37 11.84 -11.43 12.33
CA GLN A 37 12.71 -10.27 12.07
C GLN A 37 12.29 -9.08 12.94
N ALA A 38 13.24 -8.18 13.20
CA ALA A 38 12.94 -6.93 13.88
C ALA A 38 11.91 -6.11 13.09
N PRO A 39 10.92 -5.49 13.76
CA PRO A 39 9.93 -4.68 13.06
C PRO A 39 10.57 -3.52 12.29
N VAL A 40 10.06 -3.28 11.08
CA VAL A 40 10.41 -2.11 10.27
C VAL A 40 9.36 -1.05 10.52
N GLN A 41 9.78 0.12 10.98
CA GLN A 41 8.90 1.26 11.20
C GLN A 41 9.31 2.41 10.28
N ARG A 42 8.32 3.05 9.67
CA ARG A 42 8.52 4.18 8.76
C ARG A 42 7.45 5.23 9.02
N ARG A 43 7.81 6.48 8.79
CA ARG A 43 6.88 7.61 8.89
C ARG A 43 7.06 8.51 7.68
N GLY A 44 5.97 8.74 6.93
CA GLY A 44 5.97 9.63 5.78
C GLY A 44 6.91 9.21 4.65
N THR A 45 7.15 7.90 4.49
CA THR A 45 8.16 7.37 3.56
C THR A 45 7.58 6.85 2.25
N HIS A 46 6.37 7.26 1.88
CA HIS A 46 5.83 6.89 0.58
C HIS A 46 6.78 7.34 -0.53
N SER A 47 7.02 6.47 -1.51
CA SER A 47 8.01 6.70 -2.59
C SER A 47 7.78 7.98 -3.40
N CYS A 48 6.53 8.47 -3.46
CA CYS A 48 6.15 9.72 -4.12
C CYS A 48 5.70 10.81 -3.13
N GLY A 49 5.94 10.64 -1.83
CA GLY A 49 5.51 11.56 -0.79
C GLY A 49 4.03 11.40 -0.40
N SER A 50 3.15 11.16 -1.36
CA SER A 50 1.72 10.91 -1.16
C SER A 50 1.26 9.78 -2.07
N PRO A 51 0.41 8.86 -1.58
CA PRO A 51 -0.17 7.80 -2.42
C PRO A 51 -1.01 8.33 -3.58
N ALA A 52 -1.56 9.53 -3.45
CA ALA A 52 -2.39 10.15 -4.48
C ALA A 52 -1.61 10.97 -5.51
N PHE A 53 -0.32 11.20 -5.31
CA PHE A 53 0.47 12.14 -6.11
C PHE A 53 0.43 11.85 -7.61
N VAL A 54 0.61 10.59 -8.00
CA VAL A 54 0.65 10.20 -9.42
C VAL A 54 -0.68 9.71 -9.96
N LEU A 55 -1.74 9.69 -9.15
CA LEU A 55 -3.01 9.05 -9.50
C LEU A 55 -3.69 9.74 -10.69
N THR A 56 -3.69 11.05 -10.73
CA THR A 56 -4.30 11.81 -11.84
C THR A 56 -3.58 11.57 -13.15
N ASP A 57 -2.26 11.60 -13.14
CA ASP A 57 -1.46 11.37 -14.35
C ASP A 57 -1.59 9.92 -14.84
N TRP A 58 -1.59 8.97 -13.90
CA TRP A 58 -1.84 7.58 -14.22
C TRP A 58 -3.22 7.39 -14.85
N LEU A 59 -4.26 8.01 -14.29
CA LEU A 59 -5.62 7.91 -14.80
C LEU A 59 -5.73 8.47 -16.23
N ARG A 60 -5.12 9.62 -16.50
CA ARG A 60 -5.07 10.20 -17.84
C ARG A 60 -4.40 9.25 -18.85
N HIS A 61 -3.28 8.67 -18.45
CA HIS A 61 -2.55 7.72 -19.29
C HIS A 61 -3.35 6.44 -19.54
N ALA A 62 -3.94 5.87 -18.50
CA ALA A 62 -4.73 4.65 -18.61
C ALA A 62 -5.99 4.84 -19.47
N THR A 63 -6.71 5.95 -19.28
CA THR A 63 -7.92 6.23 -20.07
C THR A 63 -7.62 6.57 -21.51
N ALA A 64 -6.48 7.18 -21.81
CA ALA A 64 -6.04 7.42 -23.20
C ALA A 64 -5.77 6.12 -23.96
N ARG A 65 -5.32 5.06 -23.26
CA ARG A 65 -4.98 3.76 -23.88
C ARG A 65 -6.13 2.77 -23.87
N HIS A 66 -6.94 2.75 -22.83
CA HIS A 66 -7.93 1.69 -22.57
C HIS A 66 -9.36 2.20 -22.51
N GLY A 67 -9.58 3.50 -22.75
CA GLY A 67 -10.89 4.14 -22.59
C GLY A 67 -11.28 4.29 -21.12
N THR A 68 -12.57 4.43 -20.86
CA THR A 68 -13.09 4.59 -19.50
C THR A 68 -12.77 3.38 -18.63
N LEU A 69 -12.21 3.62 -17.45
CA LEU A 69 -11.98 2.56 -16.48
C LEU A 69 -13.25 2.28 -15.69
N PRO A 70 -13.62 1.01 -15.48
CA PRO A 70 -14.80 0.66 -14.70
C PRO A 70 -14.61 0.99 -13.21
N ALA A 71 -15.72 1.30 -12.53
CA ALA A 71 -15.74 1.40 -11.09
C ALA A 71 -15.27 0.06 -10.45
N GLY A 72 -14.53 0.14 -9.36
CA GLY A 72 -13.94 -1.02 -8.71
C GLY A 72 -12.55 -1.40 -9.22
N THR A 73 -12.01 -0.70 -10.22
CA THR A 73 -10.63 -0.89 -10.66
C THR A 73 -9.67 -0.61 -9.49
N VAL A 74 -8.80 -1.57 -9.20
CA VAL A 74 -7.82 -1.44 -8.11
C VAL A 74 -6.49 -0.94 -8.66
N VAL A 75 -5.95 0.08 -8.01
CA VAL A 75 -4.67 0.70 -8.36
C VAL A 75 -3.77 0.71 -7.14
N THR A 76 -2.54 0.25 -7.27
CA THR A 76 -1.51 0.38 -6.24
C THR A 76 -0.63 1.60 -6.54
N THR A 77 -0.28 2.35 -5.51
CA THR A 77 0.28 3.70 -5.68
C THR A 77 1.68 3.88 -5.07
N GLY A 78 2.45 2.84 -4.94
CA GLY A 78 3.83 2.92 -4.44
C GLY A 78 4.04 2.17 -3.13
N THR A 79 5.18 2.41 -2.49
CA THR A 79 5.60 1.68 -1.30
C THR A 79 6.01 2.61 -0.16
N TRP A 80 5.88 2.14 1.07
CA TRP A 80 6.32 2.81 2.30
C TRP A 80 7.57 2.17 2.91
N ALA A 81 7.73 0.88 2.74
CA ALA A 81 8.79 0.09 3.38
C ALA A 81 9.72 -0.60 2.38
N GLY A 82 9.64 -0.24 1.10
CA GLY A 82 10.44 -0.90 0.06
C GLY A 82 9.98 -2.32 -0.22
N ALA A 83 10.93 -3.21 -0.46
CA ALA A 83 10.67 -4.61 -0.78
C ALA A 83 11.55 -5.53 0.10
N PRO A 84 11.31 -5.60 1.41
CA PRO A 84 12.08 -6.50 2.28
C PRO A 84 11.77 -7.96 1.98
N ALA A 85 12.77 -8.82 2.17
CA ALA A 85 12.65 -10.25 1.89
C ALA A 85 11.89 -10.99 2.98
N ALA A 86 11.04 -11.94 2.57
CA ALA A 86 10.40 -12.91 3.45
C ALA A 86 10.76 -14.32 3.00
N ALA A 87 10.81 -15.26 3.94
CA ALA A 87 11.09 -16.67 3.68
C ALA A 87 9.81 -17.51 3.71
N PRO A 88 9.79 -18.70 3.08
CA PRO A 88 8.68 -19.63 3.24
C PRO A 88 8.40 -19.93 4.72
N GLY A 89 7.14 -19.91 5.10
CA GLY A 89 6.69 -20.09 6.49
C GLY A 89 6.59 -18.79 7.31
N ASP A 90 7.09 -17.67 6.81
CA ASP A 90 6.97 -16.39 7.51
C ASP A 90 5.53 -15.87 7.49
N ALA A 91 5.09 -15.34 8.63
CA ALA A 91 3.89 -14.51 8.73
C ALA A 91 4.29 -13.05 8.53
N VAL A 92 3.55 -12.32 7.70
CA VAL A 92 3.80 -10.91 7.41
C VAL A 92 2.62 -10.09 7.92
N HIS A 93 2.88 -9.08 8.72
CA HIS A 93 1.90 -8.13 9.23
C HIS A 93 2.30 -6.72 8.85
N LEU A 94 1.38 -6.01 8.22
CA LEU A 94 1.56 -4.62 7.81
C LEU A 94 0.46 -3.78 8.46
N GLU A 95 0.84 -2.72 9.17
CA GLU A 95 -0.08 -1.81 9.82
C GLU A 95 0.22 -0.37 9.41
N PHE A 96 -0.84 0.36 9.08
CA PHE A 96 -0.81 1.81 8.92
C PHE A 96 -1.67 2.42 10.01
N ALA A 97 -1.05 3.16 10.91
CA ALA A 97 -1.72 3.73 12.08
C ALA A 97 -2.93 4.57 11.68
N GLY A 98 -4.08 4.28 12.28
CA GLY A 98 -5.34 4.97 12.00
C GLY A 98 -5.96 4.67 10.62
N LEU A 99 -5.36 3.80 9.83
CA LEU A 99 -5.81 3.49 8.48
C LEU A 99 -6.23 2.03 8.33
N GLY A 100 -5.46 1.09 8.83
CA GLY A 100 -5.77 -0.32 8.74
C GLY A 100 -4.53 -1.21 8.71
N HIS A 101 -4.75 -2.47 8.41
CA HIS A 101 -3.71 -3.47 8.36
C HIS A 101 -3.96 -4.50 7.26
N ALA A 102 -2.93 -5.20 6.89
CA ALA A 102 -3.00 -6.39 6.05
C ALA A 102 -2.06 -7.46 6.61
N ALA A 103 -2.39 -8.72 6.43
CA ALA A 103 -1.58 -9.83 6.88
C ALA A 103 -1.54 -10.92 5.82
N ALA A 104 -0.40 -11.59 5.71
CA ALA A 104 -0.21 -12.73 4.83
C ALA A 104 0.66 -13.78 5.52
N HIS A 105 0.51 -15.02 5.09
CA HIS A 105 1.34 -16.13 5.56
C HIS A 105 1.90 -16.87 4.33
N PHE A 106 3.19 -17.07 4.33
CA PHE A 106 3.89 -17.75 3.22
C PHE A 106 3.99 -19.25 3.41
#